data_37d3684a27104e901d79a1668a102d6e
#
_entry.id   37d3684a27104e901d79a1668a102d6e
#
_cell.length_a   1.000
_cell.length_b   1.000
_cell.length_c   1.000
_cell.angle_alpha   90.00
_cell.angle_beta   90.00
_cell.angle_gamma   90.00
#
_symmetry.space_group_name_H-M   'P 1'
#
loop_
_entity.id
_entity.type
_entity.pdbx_description
1 polymer ?
#
loop_
_entity_poly.entity_id
_entity_poly.type
_entity_poly.pdbx_seq_one_letter_code
_entity_poly.pdbx_strand_id
1 'polypeptide(L)'
;MKLGVICDGISRDLTHAVDVMDEFDLTYAELQFVGDKEVGDHSAAEIAEIDQLLRGRGKPVSCLSRHIFAGTTSANRPGDALHQKHMDALKRVIDMAHILEAPLVRIMTQKKEQILWGRNGAEMERGAWRLGHDGPDDRAGG
;
A
#
# COMPACT_ATOMS: atom_id res chain seq x y z
N MET A 1 6.45 7.36 24.16
CA MET A 1 5.91 7.44 22.78
C MET A 1 6.72 6.46 21.95
N LYS A 2 6.10 5.67 21.08
CA LYS A 2 6.83 4.74 20.20
C LYS A 2 7.03 5.42 18.84
N LEU A 3 8.28 5.51 18.39
CA LEU A 3 8.65 6.13 17.12
C LEU A 3 9.07 5.07 16.12
N GLY A 4 8.65 5.24 14.88
CA GLY A 4 9.03 4.41 13.75
C GLY A 4 9.31 5.26 12.52
N VAL A 5 9.94 4.65 11.53
CA VAL A 5 10.29 5.33 10.28
C VAL A 5 10.06 4.41 9.09
N ILE A 6 9.72 5.00 7.95
CA ILE A 6 9.72 4.30 6.65
C ILE A 6 11.17 4.18 6.21
N CYS A 7 11.70 2.94 6.19
CA CYS A 7 13.13 2.68 6.01
C CYS A 7 13.68 3.18 4.68
N ASP A 8 12.95 3.02 3.58
CA ASP A 8 13.39 3.49 2.26
C ASP A 8 13.36 5.01 2.09
N GLY A 9 12.72 5.74 3.03
CA GLY A 9 12.89 7.18 3.16
C GLY A 9 14.29 7.59 3.65
N ILE A 10 15.02 6.66 4.29
CA ILE A 10 16.42 6.81 4.66
C ILE A 10 17.29 6.23 3.56
N SER A 11 17.15 4.94 3.29
CA SER A 11 17.89 4.19 2.29
C SER A 11 17.13 2.93 1.86
N ARG A 12 17.27 2.55 0.59
CA ARG A 12 16.84 1.23 0.11
C ARG A 12 17.76 0.10 0.56
N ASP A 13 19.00 0.41 0.92
CA ASP A 13 19.85 -0.50 1.66
C ASP A 13 19.34 -0.58 3.11
N LEU A 14 18.73 -1.70 3.45
CA LEU A 14 18.11 -1.88 4.76
C LEU A 14 19.14 -1.85 5.90
N THR A 15 20.35 -2.34 5.68
CA THR A 15 21.42 -2.30 6.68
C THR A 15 21.75 -0.85 7.04
N HIS A 16 21.97 -0.01 6.04
CA HIS A 16 22.21 1.41 6.24
C HIS A 16 21.01 2.12 6.89
N ALA A 17 19.78 1.80 6.46
CA ALA A 17 18.59 2.37 7.09
C ALA A 17 18.51 2.02 8.59
N VAL A 18 18.83 0.78 8.96
CA VAL A 18 18.83 0.32 10.36
C VAL A 18 19.98 0.96 11.16
N ASP A 19 21.14 1.18 10.57
CA ASP A 19 22.25 1.90 11.21
C ASP A 19 21.82 3.32 11.59
N VAL A 20 21.17 4.03 10.66
CA VAL A 20 20.61 5.38 10.96
C VAL A 20 19.51 5.30 12.02
N MET A 21 18.66 4.27 11.99
CA MET A 21 17.65 4.08 13.04
C MET A 21 18.29 3.93 14.44
N ASP A 22 19.43 3.25 14.54
CA ASP A 22 20.16 3.13 15.81
C ASP A 22 20.74 4.48 16.26
N GLU A 23 21.29 5.28 15.34
CA GLU A 23 21.82 6.63 15.66
C GLU A 23 20.75 7.55 16.24
N PHE A 24 19.50 7.44 15.79
CA PHE A 24 18.39 8.28 16.23
C PHE A 24 17.45 7.63 17.25
N ASP A 25 17.81 6.47 17.80
CA ASP A 25 17.02 5.71 18.77
C ASP A 25 15.57 5.40 18.25
N LEU A 26 15.45 5.12 16.95
CA LEU A 26 14.18 4.75 16.33
C LEU A 26 13.93 3.27 16.53
N THR A 27 12.76 2.92 17.02
CA THR A 27 12.43 1.54 17.41
C THR A 27 11.80 0.73 16.30
N TYR A 28 10.81 1.30 15.59
CA TYR A 28 9.94 0.56 14.68
C TYR A 28 10.29 0.82 13.22
N ALA A 29 10.44 -0.26 12.45
CA ALA A 29 10.64 -0.20 11.00
C ALA A 29 9.28 -0.29 10.28
N GLU A 30 9.01 0.63 9.37
CA GLU A 30 8.00 0.47 8.33
C GLU A 30 8.72 0.19 7.02
N LEU A 31 8.34 -0.89 6.32
CA LEU A 31 8.99 -1.31 5.09
C LEU A 31 8.09 -1.03 3.88
N GLN A 32 8.63 -0.38 2.87
CA GLN A 32 7.98 -0.19 1.58
C GLN A 32 8.84 -0.77 0.45
N PHE A 33 10.07 -0.31 0.32
CA PHE A 33 11.07 -0.89 -0.56
C PHE A 33 12.27 -1.39 0.25
N VAL A 34 12.78 -2.56 -0.13
CA VAL A 34 14.07 -3.08 0.34
C VAL A 34 14.86 -3.47 -0.90
N GLY A 35 16.01 -2.84 -1.11
CA GLY A 35 16.73 -2.93 -2.37
C GLY A 35 15.88 -2.36 -3.51
N ASP A 36 15.83 -3.10 -4.60
CA ASP A 36 15.07 -2.72 -5.80
C ASP A 36 13.63 -3.23 -5.81
N LYS A 37 13.19 -3.94 -4.76
CA LYS A 37 11.89 -4.60 -4.70
C LYS A 37 10.96 -3.93 -3.71
N GLU A 38 9.70 -3.82 -4.08
CA GLU A 38 8.64 -3.44 -3.18
C GLU A 38 8.23 -4.65 -2.32
N VAL A 39 7.83 -4.42 -1.06
CA VAL A 39 7.42 -5.49 -0.14
C VAL A 39 6.39 -6.43 -0.78
N GLY A 40 6.56 -7.74 -0.58
CA GLY A 40 5.76 -8.79 -1.22
C GLY A 40 6.29 -9.27 -2.58
N ASP A 41 7.37 -8.68 -3.13
CA ASP A 41 8.02 -9.16 -4.36
C ASP A 41 9.37 -9.83 -4.07
N HIS A 42 9.71 -9.97 -2.79
CA HIS A 42 10.92 -10.66 -2.33
C HIS A 42 10.73 -12.17 -2.33
N SER A 43 11.79 -12.90 -2.62
CA SER A 43 11.84 -14.36 -2.46
C SER A 43 11.85 -14.74 -0.96
N ALA A 44 11.57 -16.01 -0.67
CA ALA A 44 11.60 -16.52 0.68
C ALA A 44 12.99 -16.34 1.36
N ALA A 45 14.08 -16.48 0.60
CA ALA A 45 15.44 -16.27 1.10
C ALA A 45 15.68 -14.80 1.47
N GLU A 46 15.28 -13.87 0.61
CA GLU A 46 15.39 -12.43 0.87
C GLU A 46 14.54 -12.00 2.07
N ILE A 47 13.33 -12.55 2.22
CA ILE A 47 12.49 -12.28 3.41
C ILE A 47 13.15 -12.78 4.69
N ALA A 48 13.79 -13.96 4.64
CA ALA A 48 14.53 -14.48 5.79
C ALA A 48 15.75 -13.61 6.15
N GLU A 49 16.46 -13.07 5.17
CA GLU A 49 17.56 -12.13 5.42
C GLU A 49 17.08 -10.82 6.05
N ILE A 50 15.95 -10.28 5.56
CA ILE A 50 15.28 -9.09 6.13
C ILE A 50 14.89 -9.36 7.59
N ASP A 51 14.24 -10.49 7.85
CA ASP A 51 13.80 -10.88 9.20
C ASP A 51 15.00 -11.03 10.16
N GLN A 52 16.05 -11.73 9.72
CA GLN A 52 17.26 -11.92 10.50
C GLN A 52 17.93 -10.59 10.87
N LEU A 53 18.05 -9.66 9.91
CA LEU A 53 18.64 -8.34 10.15
C LEU A 53 17.82 -7.56 11.17
N LEU A 54 16.51 -7.44 10.94
CA LEU A 54 15.64 -6.63 11.80
C LEU A 54 15.52 -7.21 13.21
N ARG A 55 15.37 -8.54 13.36
CA ARG A 55 15.36 -9.21 14.68
C ARG A 55 16.70 -9.09 15.37
N GLY A 56 17.80 -9.27 14.65
CA GLY A 56 19.16 -9.16 15.22
C GLY A 56 19.46 -7.77 15.75
N ARG A 57 18.83 -6.74 15.20
CA ARG A 57 18.98 -5.33 15.61
C ARG A 57 17.84 -4.85 16.53
N GLY A 58 16.90 -5.72 16.91
CA GLY A 58 15.77 -5.35 17.77
C GLY A 58 14.82 -4.32 17.14
N LYS A 59 14.66 -4.35 15.83
CA LYS A 59 13.78 -3.44 15.06
C LYS A 59 12.52 -4.17 14.60
N PRO A 60 11.46 -4.26 15.41
CA PRO A 60 10.20 -4.87 14.99
C PRO A 60 9.56 -4.09 13.84
N VAL A 61 8.96 -4.83 12.91
CA VAL A 61 8.23 -4.24 11.79
C VAL A 61 6.85 -3.77 12.26
N SER A 62 6.56 -2.49 12.08
CA SER A 62 5.26 -1.90 12.44
C SER A 62 4.22 -2.02 11.35
N CYS A 63 4.65 -1.95 10.08
CA CYS A 63 3.78 -1.95 8.93
C CYS A 63 4.55 -2.35 7.66
N LEU A 64 3.89 -3.07 6.77
CA LEU A 64 4.32 -3.23 5.38
C LEU A 64 3.49 -2.31 4.49
N SER A 65 4.14 -1.35 3.85
CA SER A 65 3.52 -0.30 3.06
C SER A 65 3.73 -0.54 1.59
N ARG A 66 2.70 -1.09 0.92
CA ARG A 66 2.75 -1.28 -0.54
C ARG A 66 1.76 -0.37 -1.24
N HIS A 67 2.05 -0.01 -2.50
CA HIS A 67 1.16 0.77 -3.36
C HIS A 67 -0.01 -0.06 -3.91
N ILE A 68 -0.68 -0.82 -3.03
CA ILE A 68 -1.89 -1.57 -3.39
C ILE A 68 -2.98 -0.56 -3.77
N PHE A 69 -3.62 -0.77 -4.92
CA PHE A 69 -4.61 0.13 -5.54
C PHE A 69 -4.11 1.52 -5.93
N ALA A 70 -2.80 1.80 -5.82
CA ALA A 70 -2.26 3.03 -6.39
C ALA A 70 -2.52 3.11 -7.89
N GLY A 71 -2.99 4.28 -8.34
CA GLY A 71 -3.30 4.51 -9.75
C GLY A 71 -4.65 3.94 -10.21
N THR A 72 -5.40 3.24 -9.35
CA THR A 72 -6.77 2.85 -9.64
C THR A 72 -7.73 4.01 -9.41
N THR A 73 -8.83 4.01 -10.15
CA THR A 73 -9.91 5.00 -10.05
C THR A 73 -11.24 4.29 -9.82
N SER A 74 -12.30 5.04 -9.61
CA SER A 74 -13.67 4.51 -9.50
C SER A 74 -14.16 3.80 -10.78
N ALA A 75 -13.47 3.99 -11.92
CA ALA A 75 -13.76 3.26 -13.16
C ALA A 75 -13.25 1.81 -13.13
N ASN A 76 -12.26 1.51 -12.30
CA ASN A 76 -11.75 0.15 -12.14
C ASN A 76 -12.72 -0.67 -11.29
N ARG A 77 -13.05 -1.87 -11.79
CA ARG A 77 -14.03 -2.75 -11.14
C ARG A 77 -13.36 -3.99 -10.56
N PRO A 78 -13.97 -4.59 -9.52
CA PRO A 78 -13.57 -5.92 -9.08
C PRO A 78 -13.62 -6.89 -10.27
N GLY A 79 -12.52 -7.65 -10.44
CA GLY A 79 -12.36 -8.58 -11.56
C GLY A 79 -11.59 -8.06 -12.77
N ASP A 80 -11.38 -6.75 -12.89
CA ASP A 80 -10.47 -6.19 -13.91
C ASP A 80 -9.03 -6.71 -13.70
N ALA A 81 -8.28 -6.83 -14.79
CA ALA A 81 -6.88 -7.31 -14.73
C ALA A 81 -6.01 -6.47 -13.77
N LEU A 82 -6.21 -5.15 -13.75
CA LEU A 82 -5.50 -4.27 -12.81
C LEU A 82 -5.91 -4.55 -11.36
N HIS A 83 -7.20 -4.72 -11.10
CA HIS A 83 -7.70 -5.08 -9.77
C HIS A 83 -7.11 -6.42 -9.32
N GLN A 84 -7.12 -7.45 -10.19
CA GLN A 84 -6.57 -8.77 -9.88
C GLN A 84 -5.06 -8.69 -9.57
N LYS A 85 -4.30 -7.90 -10.35
CA LYS A 85 -2.87 -7.66 -10.08
C LYS A 85 -2.64 -7.11 -8.66
N HIS A 86 -3.46 -6.15 -8.23
CA HIS A 86 -3.36 -5.60 -6.89
C HIS A 86 -3.76 -6.61 -5.81
N MET A 87 -4.79 -7.42 -6.05
CA MET A 87 -5.20 -8.47 -5.12
C MET A 87 -4.12 -9.54 -4.94
N ASP A 88 -3.45 -9.94 -6.02
CA ASP A 88 -2.35 -10.91 -5.95
C ASP A 88 -1.13 -10.32 -5.23
N ALA A 89 -0.84 -9.04 -5.46
CA ALA A 89 0.19 -8.33 -4.72
C ALA A 89 -0.16 -8.22 -3.22
N LEU A 90 -1.41 -7.94 -2.88
CA LEU A 90 -1.87 -7.89 -1.49
C LEU A 90 -1.68 -9.22 -0.77
N LYS A 91 -2.00 -10.33 -1.41
CA LYS A 91 -1.77 -11.68 -0.84
C LYS A 91 -0.29 -11.88 -0.48
N ARG A 92 0.61 -11.58 -1.42
CA ARG A 92 2.05 -11.73 -1.18
C ARG A 92 2.56 -10.85 -0.04
N VAL A 93 2.04 -9.62 0.09
CA VAL A 93 2.41 -8.74 1.21
C VAL A 93 1.88 -9.27 2.54
N ILE A 94 0.67 -9.83 2.56
CA ILE A 94 0.11 -10.46 3.77
C ILE A 94 0.96 -11.67 4.19
N ASP A 95 1.37 -12.51 3.23
CA ASP A 95 2.23 -13.65 3.51
C ASP A 95 3.59 -13.19 4.09
N MET A 96 4.19 -12.14 3.51
CA MET A 96 5.42 -11.54 4.04
C MET A 96 5.20 -10.92 5.43
N ALA A 97 4.05 -10.29 5.67
CA ALA A 97 3.70 -9.71 6.98
C ALA A 97 3.62 -10.78 8.07
N HIS A 98 3.09 -11.95 7.76
CA HIS A 98 3.06 -13.07 8.71
C HIS A 98 4.48 -13.55 9.08
N ILE A 99 5.39 -13.61 8.11
CA ILE A 99 6.78 -14.02 8.35
C ILE A 99 7.51 -12.99 9.24
N LEU A 100 7.34 -11.71 8.93
CA LEU A 100 8.00 -10.60 9.65
C LEU A 100 7.25 -10.18 10.92
N GLU A 101 6.16 -10.88 11.30
CA GLU A 101 5.29 -10.52 12.44
C GLU A 101 4.80 -9.06 12.39
N ALA A 102 4.64 -8.51 11.20
CA ALA A 102 4.14 -7.16 11.01
C ALA A 102 2.62 -7.13 11.25
N PRO A 103 2.13 -6.30 12.19
CA PRO A 103 0.70 -6.28 12.54
C PRO A 103 -0.18 -5.59 11.50
N LEU A 104 0.40 -4.83 10.60
CA LEU A 104 -0.33 -3.99 9.64
C LEU A 104 0.23 -4.13 8.23
N VAL A 105 -0.69 -4.12 7.27
CA VAL A 105 -0.41 -3.91 5.84
C VAL A 105 -1.17 -2.68 5.39
N ARG A 106 -0.46 -1.69 4.83
CA ARG A 106 -1.08 -0.49 4.27
C ARG A 106 -1.53 -0.74 2.85
N ILE A 107 -2.76 -0.34 2.56
CA ILE A 107 -3.32 -0.25 1.22
C ILE A 107 -3.66 1.21 0.92
N MET A 108 -3.75 1.56 -0.36
CA MET A 108 -4.18 2.88 -0.79
C MET A 108 -5.65 2.84 -1.19
N THR A 109 -6.35 3.94 -1.01
CA THR A 109 -7.69 4.12 -1.57
C THR A 109 -7.57 4.44 -3.06
N GLN A 110 -8.61 4.10 -3.81
CA GLN A 110 -8.72 4.53 -5.19
C GLN A 110 -8.66 6.05 -5.28
N LYS A 111 -7.99 6.56 -6.32
CA LYS A 111 -8.06 7.99 -6.60
C LYS A 111 -9.49 8.32 -6.99
N LYS A 112 -10.06 9.27 -6.29
CA LYS A 112 -11.29 9.91 -6.73
C LYS A 112 -10.99 10.57 -8.07
N GLU A 113 -11.72 10.21 -9.12
CA GLU A 113 -11.63 10.91 -10.41
C GLU A 113 -11.83 12.39 -10.15
N GLN A 114 -10.88 13.17 -10.60
CA GLN A 114 -10.66 14.51 -10.07
C GLN A 114 -11.87 15.40 -10.25
N ILE A 115 -12.30 16.00 -9.19
CA ILE A 115 -13.10 17.22 -9.11
C ILE A 115 -12.31 18.43 -9.71
N LEU A 116 -11.31 18.23 -10.56
CA LEU A 116 -10.39 19.29 -10.99
C LEU A 116 -10.92 20.18 -12.11
N TRP A 117 -12.11 19.94 -12.62
CA TRP A 117 -12.66 20.71 -13.73
C TRP A 117 -13.87 21.54 -13.34
N GLY A 118 -13.85 22.20 -12.18
CA GLY A 118 -14.68 23.37 -11.89
C GLY A 118 -16.19 23.14 -11.78
N ARG A 119 -16.66 21.91 -11.73
CA ARG A 119 -18.07 21.58 -11.50
C ARG A 119 -18.20 20.81 -10.20
N ASN A 120 -18.10 21.54 -9.10
CA ASN A 120 -18.27 21.02 -7.75
C ASN A 120 -19.58 20.21 -7.64
N GLY A 121 -19.46 18.91 -7.45
CA GLY A 121 -20.58 18.01 -7.18
C GLY A 121 -21.04 17.12 -8.33
N ALA A 122 -21.04 17.57 -9.57
CA ALA A 122 -21.59 16.80 -10.71
C ALA A 122 -20.85 15.49 -11.00
N GLU A 123 -19.57 15.40 -10.62
CA GLU A 123 -18.79 14.16 -10.75
C GLU A 123 -18.92 13.26 -9.50
N MET A 124 -19.19 13.84 -8.35
CA MET A 124 -19.60 13.07 -7.17
C MET A 124 -20.92 12.36 -7.41
N GLU A 125 -21.88 13.03 -8.02
CA GLU A 125 -23.15 12.43 -8.39
C GLU A 125 -22.95 11.30 -9.42
N ARG A 126 -22.16 11.53 -10.47
CA ARG A 126 -21.84 10.48 -11.46
C ARG A 126 -21.07 9.30 -10.86
N GLY A 127 -20.18 9.53 -9.92
CA GLY A 127 -19.48 8.47 -9.19
C GLY A 127 -20.41 7.68 -8.28
N ALA A 128 -21.33 8.33 -7.58
CA ALA A 128 -22.35 7.69 -6.74
C ALA A 128 -23.36 6.89 -7.59
N TRP A 129 -23.72 7.36 -8.76
CA TRP A 129 -24.60 6.66 -9.70
C TRP A 129 -23.99 5.35 -10.23
N ARG A 130 -22.67 5.34 -10.45
CA ARG A 130 -21.95 4.12 -10.88
C ARG A 130 -21.81 3.05 -9.78
N LEU A 131 -22.08 3.40 -8.55
CA LEU A 131 -22.03 2.48 -7.40
C LEU A 131 -23.36 1.76 -7.09
N GLY A 132 -24.29 1.73 -8.04
CA GLY A 132 -25.43 0.82 -7.97
C GLY A 132 -26.79 1.44 -7.71
N HIS A 133 -27.03 2.65 -8.17
CA HIS A 133 -28.40 3.13 -8.38
C HIS A 133 -28.81 2.90 -9.84
N ASP A 134 -29.48 1.79 -10.07
CA ASP A 134 -30.36 1.64 -11.23
C ASP A 134 -31.58 2.54 -11.03
N GLY A 135 -31.37 3.85 -11.13
CA GLY A 135 -32.46 4.80 -11.22
C GLY A 135 -33.10 4.73 -12.62
N PRO A 136 -34.41 4.99 -12.75
CA PRO A 136 -35.09 4.94 -14.03
C PRO A 136 -34.46 5.93 -15.01
N ASP A 137 -34.30 5.48 -16.24
CA ASP A 137 -33.76 6.24 -17.37
C ASP A 137 -34.74 7.37 -17.73
N ASP A 138 -34.51 8.58 -17.22
CA ASP A 138 -35.29 9.78 -17.54
C ASP A 138 -34.99 10.35 -18.94
N ARG A 139 -34.68 9.48 -19.90
CA ARG A 139 -34.56 9.84 -21.29
C ARG A 139 -35.78 9.45 -22.15
N ALA A 140 -36.96 9.72 -21.61
CA ALA A 140 -38.16 9.64 -22.40
C ALA A 140 -38.96 10.92 -22.23
N GLY A 141 -38.82 11.84 -23.12
CA GLY A 141 -39.77 12.94 -23.21
C GLY A 141 -39.20 14.30 -23.64
N GLY A 142 -39.36 14.62 -24.90
CA GLY A 142 -39.30 15.97 -25.40
C GLY A 142 -38.40 16.20 -26.58
#